data_580824572ac3170c58d3e5e470689405
#
_entry.id   580824572ac3170c58d3e5e470689405
#
_cell.length_a   1.000
_cell.length_b   1.000
_cell.length_c   1.000
_cell.angle_alpha   90.00
_cell.angle_beta   90.00
_cell.angle_gamma   90.00
#
_symmetry.space_group_name_H-M   'P 1'
#
loop_
_entity.id
_entity.type
_entity.pdbx_description
1 polymer ?
#
loop_
_entity_poly.entity_id
_entity_poly.type
_entity_poly.pdbx_seq_one_letter_code
_entity_poly.pdbx_strand_id
1 'polypeptide(L)'
;AGSAIFPGLSNIDAMAKARGQDHAELRPEDDRPLRQLQDEVAWLLGVQFGIQVLPSLVGQPAGIVCGALEATTSAARDWLQKHWLVVQPQRCEIVVASITANAAGASWDEVGAALQSARNLVQRGGKIVLLTNLSAEPTDGFRYLQQGESPREALKPLRLEAPPDVIPASRLASAADWATVYLVSRLEPGLVESLCMTP
;
A
#
# COMPACT_ATOMS: atom_id res chain seq x y z
N ALA A 1 -16.12 7.34 -7.97
CA ALA A 1 -16.14 8.22 -9.16
C ALA A 1 -15.02 9.24 -9.11
N GLY A 2 -14.93 10.07 -8.05
CA GLY A 2 -13.91 11.10 -7.93
C GLY A 2 -12.47 10.57 -7.99
N SER A 3 -12.20 9.39 -7.40
CA SER A 3 -10.88 8.76 -7.44
C SER A 3 -10.43 8.32 -8.84
N ALA A 4 -11.33 8.03 -9.75
CA ALA A 4 -11.01 7.72 -11.14
C ALA A 4 -10.52 8.97 -11.89
N ILE A 5 -10.98 10.16 -11.50
CA ILE A 5 -10.60 11.42 -12.11
C ILE A 5 -9.44 12.06 -11.38
N PHE A 6 -9.48 12.10 -10.06
CA PHE A 6 -8.38 12.57 -9.26
C PHE A 6 -8.02 11.52 -8.17
N PRO A 7 -6.79 11.01 -8.12
CA PRO A 7 -5.66 11.32 -9.01
C PRO A 7 -5.62 10.54 -10.34
N GLY A 8 -6.58 9.68 -10.64
CA GLY A 8 -6.51 8.72 -11.74
C GLY A 8 -6.22 9.32 -13.12
N LEU A 9 -6.87 10.44 -13.47
CA LEU A 9 -6.66 11.16 -14.73
C LEU A 9 -5.83 12.46 -14.54
N SER A 10 -5.22 12.64 -13.38
CA SER A 10 -4.40 13.81 -13.10
C SER A 10 -2.96 13.63 -13.60
N ASN A 11 -2.22 14.73 -13.66
CA ASN A 11 -0.79 14.67 -13.99
C ASN A 11 0.07 14.23 -12.81
N ILE A 12 1.34 13.92 -13.09
CA ILE A 12 2.31 13.44 -12.08
C ILE A 12 2.49 14.44 -10.95
N ASP A 13 2.49 15.75 -11.23
CA ASP A 13 2.67 16.80 -10.20
C ASP A 13 1.48 16.84 -9.23
N ALA A 14 0.26 16.70 -9.73
CA ALA A 14 -0.92 16.62 -8.89
C ALA A 14 -0.93 15.35 -8.04
N MET A 15 -0.48 14.23 -8.59
CA MET A 15 -0.31 12.97 -7.84
C MET A 15 0.78 13.08 -6.77
N ALA A 16 1.89 13.73 -7.05
CA ALA A 16 2.96 13.96 -6.07
C ALA A 16 2.47 14.81 -4.89
N LYS A 17 1.70 15.87 -5.16
CA LYS A 17 1.06 16.71 -4.12
C LYS A 17 0.07 15.92 -3.26
N ALA A 18 -0.71 15.01 -3.86
CA ALA A 18 -1.67 14.18 -3.16
C ALA A 18 -1.02 13.09 -2.29
N ARG A 19 0.25 12.75 -2.57
CA ARG A 19 1.07 11.79 -1.81
C ARG A 19 1.74 12.40 -0.57
N GLY A 20 1.16 13.43 0.04
CA GLY A 20 1.71 14.15 1.19
C GLY A 20 2.24 13.24 2.31
N GLN A 21 3.13 13.79 3.12
CA GLN A 21 3.93 13.05 4.13
C GLN A 21 3.09 12.27 5.15
N ASP A 22 1.90 12.77 5.48
CA ASP A 22 1.07 12.21 6.54
C ASP A 22 0.16 11.07 6.05
N HIS A 23 0.12 10.82 4.75
CA HIS A 23 -0.83 9.86 4.16
C HIS A 23 -0.63 8.41 4.63
N ALA A 24 0.61 8.02 4.97
CA ALA A 24 0.94 6.69 5.45
C ALA A 24 0.60 6.46 6.94
N GLU A 25 0.41 7.54 7.71
CA GLU A 25 0.19 7.50 9.15
C GLU A 25 -1.30 7.60 9.52
N LEU A 26 -2.13 8.04 8.58
CA LEU A 26 -3.57 8.17 8.80
C LEU A 26 -4.25 6.80 8.89
N ARG A 27 -5.13 6.67 9.86
CA ARG A 27 -5.99 5.49 10.02
C ARG A 27 -7.08 5.47 8.95
N PRO A 28 -7.73 4.32 8.70
CA PRO A 28 -8.85 4.24 7.75
C PRO A 28 -10.02 5.20 8.05
N GLU A 29 -10.25 5.48 9.33
CA GLU A 29 -11.30 6.37 9.83
C GLU A 29 -10.94 7.85 9.75
N ASP A 30 -9.66 8.20 9.65
CA ASP A 30 -9.22 9.59 9.64
C ASP A 30 -9.66 10.31 8.34
N ASP A 31 -10.01 11.58 8.48
CA ASP A 31 -10.28 12.45 7.34
C ASP A 31 -9.01 12.67 6.51
N ARG A 32 -9.09 12.30 5.25
CA ARG A 32 -7.97 12.40 4.32
C ARG A 32 -8.23 13.53 3.33
N PRO A 33 -7.33 14.52 3.22
CA PRO A 33 -7.49 15.61 2.26
C PRO A 33 -7.72 15.12 0.82
N LEU A 34 -7.04 14.03 0.43
CA LEU A 34 -7.26 13.40 -0.88
C LEU A 34 -8.68 12.86 -1.03
N ARG A 35 -9.28 12.29 0.01
CA ARG A 35 -10.66 11.80 -0.04
C ARG A 35 -11.65 12.94 -0.16
N GLN A 36 -11.48 14.01 0.61
CA GLN A 36 -12.31 15.21 0.52
C GLN A 36 -12.29 15.80 -0.90
N LEU A 37 -11.10 15.92 -1.49
CA LEU A 37 -10.97 16.39 -2.86
C LEU A 37 -11.63 15.44 -3.88
N GLN A 38 -11.53 14.13 -3.68
CA GLN A 38 -12.21 13.13 -4.52
C GLN A 38 -13.74 13.25 -4.43
N ASP A 39 -14.27 13.52 -3.25
CA ASP A 39 -15.70 13.70 -3.01
C ASP A 39 -16.19 15.02 -3.63
N GLU A 40 -15.42 16.10 -3.51
CA GLU A 40 -15.69 17.39 -4.20
C GLU A 40 -15.74 17.22 -5.73
N VAL A 41 -14.75 16.54 -6.30
CA VAL A 41 -14.71 16.25 -7.75
C VAL A 41 -15.93 15.44 -8.17
N ALA A 42 -16.33 14.43 -7.40
CA ALA A 42 -17.52 13.63 -7.68
C ALA A 42 -18.79 14.46 -7.60
N TRP A 43 -18.88 15.38 -6.65
CA TRP A 43 -20.01 16.31 -6.51
C TRP A 43 -20.11 17.29 -7.67
N LEU A 44 -18.99 17.92 -8.05
CA LEU A 44 -18.91 18.85 -9.19
C LEU A 44 -19.31 18.18 -10.52
N LEU A 45 -19.03 16.92 -10.67
CA LEU A 45 -19.44 16.12 -11.84
C LEU A 45 -20.93 15.75 -11.84
N GLY A 46 -21.63 16.00 -10.75
CA GLY A 46 -23.04 15.64 -10.62
C GLY A 46 -23.30 14.14 -10.65
N VAL A 47 -22.37 13.33 -10.13
CA VAL A 47 -22.55 11.87 -10.08
C VAL A 47 -23.66 11.51 -9.09
N GLN A 48 -24.81 11.12 -9.60
CA GLN A 48 -26.00 10.80 -8.79
C GLN A 48 -26.12 9.31 -8.44
N PHE A 49 -25.48 8.45 -9.21
CA PHE A 49 -25.59 7.00 -9.05
C PHE A 49 -24.23 6.33 -9.15
N GLY A 50 -23.94 5.43 -8.23
CA GLY A 50 -22.71 4.65 -8.18
C GLY A 50 -22.96 3.15 -8.08
N ILE A 51 -22.04 2.37 -8.62
CA ILE A 51 -21.98 0.93 -8.45
C ILE A 51 -20.61 0.62 -7.84
N GLN A 52 -20.61 -0.08 -6.72
CA GLN A 52 -19.39 -0.52 -6.06
C GLN A 52 -19.38 -2.04 -5.93
N VAL A 53 -18.26 -2.63 -6.32
CA VAL A 53 -18.04 -4.07 -6.21
C VAL A 53 -17.31 -4.33 -4.90
N LEU A 54 -17.87 -5.17 -4.05
CA LEU A 54 -17.29 -5.56 -2.78
C LEU A 54 -16.28 -6.69 -3.01
N PRO A 55 -15.02 -6.55 -2.54
CA PRO A 55 -13.99 -7.56 -2.77
C PRO A 55 -14.21 -8.80 -1.91
N SER A 56 -13.74 -9.94 -2.36
CA SER A 56 -13.64 -11.17 -1.55
C SER A 56 -12.23 -11.74 -1.57
N LEU A 57 -11.95 -12.67 -0.67
CA LEU A 57 -10.67 -13.36 -0.59
C LEU A 57 -10.49 -14.45 -1.66
N VAL A 58 -11.55 -14.82 -2.37
CA VAL A 58 -11.55 -15.95 -3.31
C VAL A 58 -11.60 -15.53 -4.78
N GLY A 59 -11.28 -14.28 -5.09
CA GLY A 59 -11.17 -13.80 -6.46
C GLY A 59 -12.49 -13.50 -7.18
N GLN A 60 -13.66 -13.78 -6.57
CA GLN A 60 -14.97 -13.39 -7.07
C GLN A 60 -15.53 -12.25 -6.20
N PRO A 61 -16.38 -11.36 -6.74
CA PRO A 61 -17.02 -10.34 -5.93
C PRO A 61 -17.84 -10.94 -4.78
N ALA A 62 -17.69 -10.38 -3.58
CA ALA A 62 -18.52 -10.77 -2.44
C ALA A 62 -19.93 -10.20 -2.55
N GLY A 63 -20.10 -9.11 -3.29
CA GLY A 63 -21.38 -8.46 -3.53
C GLY A 63 -21.24 -7.20 -4.37
N ILE A 64 -22.38 -6.62 -4.70
CA ILE A 64 -22.47 -5.35 -5.43
C ILE A 64 -23.42 -4.43 -4.66
N VAL A 65 -22.99 -3.19 -4.44
CA VAL A 65 -23.81 -2.13 -3.85
C VAL A 65 -24.05 -1.06 -4.90
N CYS A 66 -25.30 -0.65 -5.09
CA CYS A 66 -25.64 0.37 -6.07
C CYS A 66 -26.68 1.35 -5.50
N GLY A 67 -26.63 2.60 -5.98
CA GLY A 67 -27.53 3.67 -5.54
C GLY A 67 -26.86 5.03 -5.50
N ALA A 68 -27.37 5.94 -4.67
CA ALA A 68 -26.75 7.24 -4.44
C ALA A 68 -25.30 7.08 -3.99
N LEU A 69 -24.39 7.91 -4.49
CA LEU A 69 -22.94 7.75 -4.30
C LEU A 69 -22.54 7.70 -2.82
N GLU A 70 -23.12 8.57 -2.03
CA GLU A 70 -22.85 8.64 -0.58
C GLU A 70 -23.31 7.37 0.15
N ALA A 71 -24.53 6.91 -0.15
CA ALA A 71 -25.09 5.70 0.44
C ALA A 71 -24.29 4.44 0.07
N THR A 72 -23.90 4.31 -1.20
CA THR A 72 -23.08 3.18 -1.66
C THR A 72 -21.68 3.20 -1.05
N THR A 73 -21.08 4.37 -0.87
CA THR A 73 -19.78 4.53 -0.22
C THR A 73 -19.83 4.15 1.25
N SER A 74 -20.88 4.57 1.97
CA SER A 74 -21.09 4.18 3.38
C SER A 74 -21.27 2.68 3.51
N ALA A 75 -22.18 2.09 2.73
CA ALA A 75 -22.45 0.66 2.78
C ALA A 75 -21.22 -0.20 2.43
N ALA A 76 -20.42 0.22 1.45
CA ALA A 76 -19.19 -0.47 1.10
C ALA A 76 -18.14 -0.36 2.23
N ARG A 77 -18.04 0.79 2.89
CA ARG A 77 -17.15 0.99 4.04
C ARG A 77 -17.56 0.11 5.21
N ASP A 78 -18.83 0.08 5.57
CA ASP A 78 -19.36 -0.75 6.65
C ASP A 78 -19.10 -2.23 6.38
N TRP A 79 -19.27 -2.64 5.12
CA TRP A 79 -18.97 -4.00 4.70
C TRP A 79 -17.48 -4.34 4.86
N LEU A 80 -16.57 -3.44 4.44
CA LEU A 80 -15.12 -3.62 4.58
C LEU A 80 -14.71 -3.67 6.06
N GLN A 81 -15.26 -2.80 6.89
CA GLN A 81 -14.99 -2.83 8.34
C GLN A 81 -15.40 -4.16 8.96
N LYS A 82 -16.55 -4.69 8.57
CA LYS A 82 -17.08 -5.93 9.13
C LYS A 82 -16.33 -7.18 8.66
N HIS A 83 -15.83 -7.20 7.43
CA HIS A 83 -15.32 -8.44 6.81
C HIS A 83 -13.81 -8.42 6.55
N TRP A 84 -13.20 -7.24 6.51
CA TRP A 84 -11.77 -7.08 6.18
C TRP A 84 -10.93 -6.49 7.32
N LEU A 85 -11.57 -5.84 8.30
CA LEU A 85 -10.86 -5.32 9.45
C LEU A 85 -10.67 -6.43 10.48
N VAL A 86 -9.43 -6.83 10.69
CA VAL A 86 -9.04 -7.74 11.77
C VAL A 86 -8.34 -6.92 12.84
N VAL A 87 -8.91 -6.87 14.02
CA VAL A 87 -8.31 -6.19 15.18
C VAL A 87 -7.43 -7.19 15.93
N GLN A 88 -6.13 -6.97 15.87
CA GLN A 88 -5.15 -7.74 16.64
C GLN A 88 -4.78 -6.97 17.91
N PRO A 89 -5.10 -7.47 19.12
CA PRO A 89 -4.92 -6.73 20.37
C PRO A 89 -3.45 -6.54 20.75
N GLN A 90 -2.58 -7.44 20.28
CA GLN A 90 -1.14 -7.39 20.59
C GLN A 90 -0.32 -7.60 19.32
N ARG A 91 0.81 -6.89 19.23
CA ARG A 91 1.76 -7.10 18.12
C ARG A 91 2.50 -8.42 18.29
N CYS A 92 2.80 -9.08 17.19
CA CYS A 92 3.48 -10.36 17.14
C CYS A 92 5.00 -10.18 17.03
N GLU A 93 5.76 -11.12 17.54
CA GLU A 93 7.23 -11.15 17.35
C GLU A 93 7.60 -11.49 15.91
N ILE A 94 6.82 -12.37 15.28
CA ILE A 94 7.02 -12.84 13.91
C ILE A 94 5.71 -12.72 13.15
N VAL A 95 5.76 -12.16 11.96
CA VAL A 95 4.64 -12.11 11.02
C VAL A 95 5.08 -12.75 9.71
N VAL A 96 4.33 -13.76 9.28
CA VAL A 96 4.51 -14.38 7.97
C VAL A 96 3.42 -13.85 7.04
N ALA A 97 3.83 -13.22 5.96
CA ALA A 97 2.95 -12.73 4.91
C ALA A 97 3.24 -13.46 3.60
N SER A 98 2.20 -13.71 2.81
CA SER A 98 2.35 -14.31 1.49
C SER A 98 1.60 -13.52 0.44
N ILE A 99 2.19 -13.40 -0.73
CA ILE A 99 1.56 -12.80 -1.91
C ILE A 99 1.22 -13.93 -2.87
N THR A 100 -0.07 -14.17 -3.04
CA THR A 100 -0.56 -15.14 -4.04
C THR A 100 -0.58 -14.41 -5.39
N ALA A 101 0.48 -14.56 -6.14
CA ALA A 101 0.60 -13.91 -7.43
C ALA A 101 -0.25 -14.60 -8.49
N ASN A 102 -0.71 -13.80 -9.45
CA ASN A 102 -1.26 -14.28 -10.71
C ASN A 102 -0.12 -14.85 -11.62
N ALA A 103 -0.46 -15.31 -12.82
CA ALA A 103 0.52 -15.88 -13.77
C ALA A 103 1.65 -14.89 -14.16
N ALA A 104 1.45 -13.59 -14.02
CA ALA A 104 2.44 -12.55 -14.32
C ALA A 104 3.50 -12.34 -13.21
N GLY A 105 3.32 -12.96 -12.05
CA GLY A 105 4.18 -12.77 -10.89
C GLY A 105 3.72 -11.65 -9.97
N ALA A 106 4.39 -11.49 -8.83
CA ALA A 106 4.14 -10.41 -7.89
C ALA A 106 4.81 -9.10 -8.36
N SER A 107 4.19 -7.98 -8.02
CA SER A 107 4.70 -6.63 -8.26
C SER A 107 5.30 -6.03 -6.98
N TRP A 108 6.14 -5.00 -7.14
CA TRP A 108 6.67 -4.23 -6.00
C TRP A 108 5.58 -3.48 -5.23
N ASP A 109 4.49 -3.09 -5.87
CA ASP A 109 3.34 -2.49 -5.20
C ASP A 109 2.66 -3.47 -4.24
N GLU A 110 2.50 -4.74 -4.65
CA GLU A 110 1.96 -5.80 -3.79
C GLU A 110 2.92 -6.13 -2.64
N VAL A 111 4.23 -6.18 -2.90
CA VAL A 111 5.26 -6.32 -1.86
C VAL A 111 5.17 -5.19 -0.84
N GLY A 112 5.13 -3.94 -1.30
CA GLY A 112 4.97 -2.77 -0.44
C GLY A 112 3.68 -2.82 0.38
N ALA A 113 2.56 -3.24 -0.21
CA ALA A 113 1.28 -3.38 0.50
C ALA A 113 1.32 -4.48 1.57
N ALA A 114 1.92 -5.63 1.26
CA ALA A 114 2.10 -6.73 2.21
C ALA A 114 3.03 -6.34 3.37
N LEU A 115 4.14 -5.67 3.08
CA LEU A 115 5.06 -5.16 4.11
C LEU A 115 4.42 -4.13 5.02
N GLN A 116 3.61 -3.21 4.48
CA GLN A 116 2.86 -2.25 5.28
C GLN A 116 1.87 -2.95 6.23
N SER A 117 1.17 -3.96 5.75
CA SER A 117 0.23 -4.74 6.57
C SER A 117 0.97 -5.53 7.66
N ALA A 118 2.08 -6.19 7.31
CA ALA A 118 2.91 -6.93 8.25
C ALA A 118 3.54 -6.02 9.31
N ARG A 119 4.03 -4.83 8.93
CA ARG A 119 4.56 -3.83 9.86
C ARG A 119 3.54 -3.40 10.90
N ASN A 120 2.27 -3.31 10.54
CA ASN A 120 1.21 -2.96 11.49
C ASN A 120 0.98 -4.05 12.55
N LEU A 121 1.31 -5.29 12.24
CA LEU A 121 1.11 -6.45 13.10
C LEU A 121 2.35 -6.83 13.91
N VAL A 122 3.55 -6.58 13.38
CA VAL A 122 4.81 -6.96 14.03
C VAL A 122 5.23 -5.93 15.09
N GLN A 123 5.80 -6.39 16.20
CA GLN A 123 6.43 -5.51 17.18
C GLN A 123 7.73 -4.89 16.64
N ARG A 124 8.17 -3.78 17.20
CA ARG A 124 9.43 -3.17 16.82
C ARG A 124 10.60 -4.11 17.15
N GLY A 125 11.52 -4.29 16.20
CA GLY A 125 12.61 -5.25 16.30
C GLY A 125 12.20 -6.71 16.09
N GLY A 126 10.93 -6.98 15.75
CA GLY A 126 10.46 -8.31 15.40
C GLY A 126 10.88 -8.74 13.99
N LYS A 127 10.24 -9.77 13.45
CA LYS A 127 10.59 -10.35 12.16
C LYS A 127 9.38 -10.40 11.23
N ILE A 128 9.59 -10.01 9.97
CA ILE A 128 8.63 -10.17 8.89
C ILE A 128 9.20 -11.18 7.91
N VAL A 129 8.46 -12.24 7.61
CA VAL A 129 8.82 -13.21 6.56
C VAL A 129 7.83 -13.03 5.43
N LEU A 130 8.29 -12.56 4.29
CA LEU A 130 7.47 -12.35 3.10
C LEU A 130 7.74 -13.43 2.05
N LEU A 131 6.71 -14.22 1.74
CA LEU A 131 6.75 -15.27 0.73
C LEU A 131 6.13 -14.76 -0.57
N THR A 132 6.91 -14.78 -1.66
CA THR A 132 6.45 -14.26 -2.95
C THR A 132 7.18 -14.93 -4.11
N ASN A 133 6.61 -14.88 -5.29
CA ASN A 133 7.27 -15.25 -6.54
C ASN A 133 7.83 -14.04 -7.30
N LEU A 134 8.08 -12.92 -6.61
CA LEU A 134 8.66 -11.71 -7.18
C LEU A 134 9.96 -12.02 -7.94
N SER A 135 10.02 -11.58 -9.18
CA SER A 135 11.18 -11.68 -10.05
C SER A 135 11.51 -10.37 -10.77
N ALA A 136 10.62 -9.38 -10.65
CA ALA A 136 10.82 -8.07 -11.26
C ALA A 136 11.94 -7.31 -10.53
N GLU A 137 12.86 -6.73 -11.29
CA GLU A 137 13.89 -5.87 -10.72
C GLU A 137 13.31 -4.61 -10.10
N PRO A 138 13.96 -4.07 -9.06
CA PRO A 138 13.54 -2.83 -8.43
C PRO A 138 13.72 -1.64 -9.36
N THR A 139 12.80 -0.70 -9.26
CA THR A 139 12.78 0.54 -10.05
C THR A 139 13.46 1.70 -9.30
N ASP A 140 13.41 2.88 -9.85
CA ASP A 140 14.24 4.04 -9.46
C ASP A 140 14.18 4.42 -7.97
N GLY A 141 13.03 4.33 -7.33
CA GLY A 141 12.88 4.66 -5.90
C GLY A 141 13.63 3.71 -4.96
N PHE A 142 13.86 2.48 -5.38
CA PHE A 142 14.60 1.51 -4.56
C PHE A 142 16.11 1.78 -4.51
N ARG A 143 16.65 2.58 -5.43
CA ARG A 143 18.06 3.00 -5.41
C ARG A 143 18.45 3.73 -4.13
N TYR A 144 17.50 4.45 -3.51
CA TYR A 144 17.76 5.14 -2.24
C TYR A 144 18.00 4.18 -1.08
N LEU A 145 17.40 2.97 -1.11
CA LEU A 145 17.73 1.92 -0.14
C LEU A 145 19.11 1.31 -0.42
N GLN A 146 19.46 1.12 -1.69
CA GLN A 146 20.74 0.55 -2.09
C GLN A 146 21.91 1.49 -1.80
N GLN A 147 21.71 2.80 -1.82
CA GLN A 147 22.74 3.82 -1.63
C GLN A 147 22.84 4.31 -0.19
N GLY A 148 21.80 4.13 0.62
CA GLY A 148 21.74 4.57 2.01
C GLY A 148 22.47 3.61 2.95
N GLU A 149 23.03 4.15 4.04
CA GLU A 149 23.61 3.34 5.10
C GLU A 149 22.54 2.64 5.98
N SER A 150 21.31 3.15 5.93
CA SER A 150 20.17 2.58 6.67
C SER A 150 18.84 2.78 5.93
N PRO A 151 17.84 1.89 6.17
CA PRO A 151 16.52 2.05 5.57
C PRO A 151 15.87 3.39 5.88
N ARG A 152 16.14 3.95 7.06
CA ARG A 152 15.58 5.22 7.50
C ARG A 152 16.09 6.41 6.69
N GLU A 153 17.34 6.38 6.28
CA GLU A 153 17.95 7.45 5.47
C GLU A 153 17.33 7.55 4.08
N ALA A 154 16.92 6.42 3.50
CA ALA A 154 16.23 6.40 2.22
C ALA A 154 14.89 7.13 2.21
N LEU A 155 14.21 7.26 3.36
CA LEU A 155 12.88 7.88 3.45
C LEU A 155 12.88 9.37 3.08
N LYS A 156 13.95 10.09 3.42
CA LYS A 156 14.02 11.54 3.15
C LYS A 156 14.12 11.85 1.64
N PRO A 157 15.09 11.29 0.90
CA PRO A 157 15.17 11.52 -0.54
C PRO A 157 13.95 10.97 -1.29
N LEU A 158 13.41 9.80 -0.90
CA LEU A 158 12.17 9.27 -1.47
C LEU A 158 10.99 10.26 -1.40
N ARG A 159 10.87 10.97 -0.27
CA ARG A 159 9.81 11.98 -0.09
C ARG A 159 10.06 13.25 -0.91
N LEU A 160 11.32 13.68 -1.02
CA LEU A 160 11.68 14.92 -1.72
C LEU A 160 11.58 14.75 -3.25
N GLU A 161 12.07 13.65 -3.78
CA GLU A 161 12.13 13.44 -5.23
C GLU A 161 10.87 12.76 -5.77
N ALA A 162 10.10 12.09 -4.89
CA ALA A 162 8.82 11.46 -5.19
C ALA A 162 8.82 10.65 -6.52
N PRO A 163 9.74 9.68 -6.70
CA PRO A 163 9.78 8.87 -7.91
C PRO A 163 8.46 8.11 -8.10
N PRO A 164 8.16 7.58 -9.30
CA PRO A 164 6.90 6.89 -9.59
C PRO A 164 6.56 5.76 -8.61
N ASP A 165 7.58 5.08 -8.11
CA ASP A 165 7.52 3.96 -7.16
C ASP A 165 7.79 4.35 -5.70
N VAL A 166 7.64 5.63 -5.35
CA VAL A 166 7.85 6.15 -3.99
C VAL A 166 7.04 5.40 -2.94
N ILE A 167 5.84 4.92 -3.28
CA ILE A 167 4.97 4.23 -2.32
C ILE A 167 5.54 2.87 -1.91
N PRO A 168 5.80 1.92 -2.83
CA PRO A 168 6.38 0.63 -2.47
C PRO A 168 7.78 0.78 -1.85
N ALA A 169 8.64 1.64 -2.37
CA ALA A 169 9.97 1.88 -1.82
C ALA A 169 9.93 2.44 -0.38
N SER A 170 9.05 3.42 -0.11
CA SER A 170 8.88 3.98 1.25
C SER A 170 8.29 2.96 2.23
N ARG A 171 7.38 2.10 1.78
CA ARG A 171 6.82 1.03 2.62
C ARG A 171 7.87 0.00 2.98
N LEU A 172 8.71 -0.40 2.03
CA LEU A 172 9.83 -1.29 2.29
C LEU A 172 10.83 -0.65 3.26
N ALA A 173 11.29 0.58 2.99
CA ALA A 173 12.18 1.31 3.90
C ALA A 173 11.61 1.40 5.33
N SER A 174 10.32 1.71 5.45
CA SER A 174 9.65 1.81 6.75
C SER A 174 9.51 0.45 7.45
N ALA A 175 9.32 -0.64 6.71
CA ALA A 175 9.25 -1.97 7.28
C ALA A 175 10.63 -2.45 7.75
N ALA A 176 11.67 -2.22 6.95
CA ALA A 176 13.05 -2.59 7.27
C ALA A 176 13.64 -1.75 8.43
N ASP A 177 13.22 -0.48 8.59
CA ASP A 177 13.57 0.33 9.78
C ASP A 177 12.86 -0.17 11.06
N TRP A 178 11.71 -0.82 10.89
CA TRP A 178 10.89 -1.27 12.02
C TRP A 178 11.21 -2.68 12.49
N ALA A 179 11.49 -3.60 11.57
CA ALA A 179 11.67 -5.02 11.83
C ALA A 179 12.66 -5.64 10.84
N THR A 180 13.23 -6.80 11.16
CA THR A 180 14.03 -7.57 10.21
C THR A 180 13.11 -8.20 9.16
N VAL A 181 13.33 -7.88 7.89
CA VAL A 181 12.54 -8.39 6.78
C VAL A 181 13.29 -9.54 6.09
N TYR A 182 12.68 -10.71 6.07
CA TYR A 182 13.12 -11.87 5.29
C TYR A 182 12.27 -11.97 4.03
N LEU A 183 12.91 -12.06 2.87
CA LEU A 183 12.22 -12.14 1.57
C LEU A 183 12.54 -13.46 0.88
N VAL A 184 11.56 -14.35 0.82
CA VAL A 184 11.62 -15.53 -0.05
C VAL A 184 11.04 -15.19 -1.40
N SER A 185 11.89 -15.08 -2.42
CA SER A 185 11.51 -14.63 -3.76
C SER A 185 12.35 -15.33 -4.83
N ARG A 186 12.22 -14.89 -6.10
CA ARG A 186 13.07 -15.32 -7.20
C ARG A 186 14.21 -14.34 -7.51
N LEU A 187 14.37 -13.32 -6.69
CA LEU A 187 15.45 -12.34 -6.84
C LEU A 187 16.78 -12.94 -6.39
N GLU A 188 17.85 -12.41 -6.95
CA GLU A 188 19.21 -12.75 -6.53
C GLU A 188 19.44 -12.31 -5.05
N PRO A 189 20.08 -13.17 -4.21
CA PRO A 189 20.29 -12.87 -2.80
C PRO A 189 20.99 -11.52 -2.55
N GLY A 190 22.03 -11.20 -3.33
CA GLY A 190 22.75 -9.92 -3.22
C GLY A 190 21.88 -8.70 -3.51
N LEU A 191 20.90 -8.83 -4.42
CA LEU A 191 19.93 -7.77 -4.67
C LEU A 191 18.99 -7.59 -3.46
N VAL A 192 18.53 -8.67 -2.88
CA VAL A 192 17.67 -8.64 -1.67
C VAL A 192 18.40 -7.96 -0.51
N GLU A 193 19.67 -8.32 -0.28
CA GLU A 193 20.50 -7.70 0.75
C GLU A 193 20.72 -6.20 0.50
N SER A 194 20.96 -5.80 -0.75
CA SER A 194 21.11 -4.38 -1.12
C SER A 194 19.85 -3.54 -0.83
N LEU A 195 18.70 -4.17 -0.72
CA LEU A 195 17.42 -3.54 -0.37
C LEU A 195 17.12 -3.60 1.13
N CYS A 196 18.11 -3.83 1.97
CA CYS A 196 17.98 -3.93 3.43
C CYS A 196 17.06 -5.06 3.90
N MET A 197 16.99 -6.15 3.13
CA MET A 197 16.26 -7.37 3.48
C MET A 197 17.22 -8.57 3.58
N THR A 198 16.78 -9.63 4.19
CA THR A 198 17.49 -10.91 4.29
C THR A 198 16.86 -11.91 3.30
N PRO A 199 17.64 -12.56 2.42
CA PRO A 199 17.14 -13.56 1.47
C PRO A 199 16.75 -14.87 2.16
#